data_cb29121009426568082159737f3f760e
#
_entry.id   cb29121009426568082159737f3f760e
#
_cell.length_a   1.000
_cell.length_b   1.000
_cell.length_c   1.000
_cell.angle_alpha   90.00
_cell.angle_beta   90.00
_cell.angle_gamma   90.00
#
_symmetry.space_group_name_H-M   'P 1'
#
loop_
_entity.id
_entity.type
_entity.pdbx_description
1 polymer ?
#
loop_
_entity_poly.entity_id
_entity_poly.type
_entity_poly.pdbx_seq_one_letter_code
_entity_poly.pdbx_strand_id
1 'polypeptide(L)'
;MKTLIKLLMFIALSVILQSQNLHASEKIKIGLIVPLSGENSLIGEKIIKSMRMAINKINDEKVQIIPKDTKSNPIDALKVSNELYKDGVRIIIGPVFNESTKYLDDLEDVTFISFTNKLIDNPKNVISAGVNAISQVQTIKKFNRRNNLSKSIILIPRAQFKKEIEEAINKTKIKHKEVFYYDREPTKLTKQIEELTKYQIRKNNLKFEIQRLEGLSFKNKDKKILNLKKRDTLGNINFDSVVIADFDENLKSV
;
A
#
# COMPACT_ATOMS: atom_id res chain seq x y z
N MET A 1 40.98 -67.05 -7.16
CA MET A 1 39.64 -66.83 -6.56
C MET A 1 39.65 -65.71 -5.53
N LYS A 2 40.55 -65.67 -4.52
CA LYS A 2 40.55 -64.55 -3.50
C LYS A 2 40.88 -63.18 -4.05
N THR A 3 41.68 -63.04 -5.10
CA THR A 3 41.97 -61.72 -5.76
C THR A 3 40.81 -61.18 -6.57
N LEU A 4 40.03 -62.06 -7.23
CA LEU A 4 38.87 -61.68 -7.98
C LEU A 4 37.72 -61.13 -7.08
N ILE A 5 37.57 -61.75 -5.90
CA ILE A 5 36.56 -61.32 -4.90
C ILE A 5 36.94 -59.96 -4.32
N LYS A 6 38.26 -59.72 -4.05
CA LYS A 6 38.72 -58.40 -3.58
C LYS A 6 38.50 -57.30 -4.63
N LEU A 7 38.71 -57.60 -5.92
CA LEU A 7 38.45 -56.64 -7.01
C LEU A 7 36.97 -56.31 -7.15
N LEU A 8 36.11 -57.34 -7.06
CA LEU A 8 34.64 -57.14 -7.09
C LEU A 8 34.13 -56.33 -5.89
N MET A 9 34.68 -56.57 -4.68
CA MET A 9 34.35 -55.75 -3.50
C MET A 9 34.80 -54.29 -3.66
N PHE A 10 35.95 -54.03 -4.26
CA PHE A 10 36.45 -52.67 -4.48
C PHE A 10 35.61 -51.92 -5.50
N ILE A 11 35.16 -52.61 -6.58
CA ILE A 11 34.23 -52.02 -7.58
C ILE A 11 32.86 -51.75 -6.95
N ALA A 12 32.33 -52.69 -6.16
CA ALA A 12 31.07 -52.49 -5.46
C ALA A 12 31.12 -51.32 -4.47
N LEU A 13 32.21 -51.17 -3.72
CA LEU A 13 32.44 -50.08 -2.80
C LEU A 13 32.56 -48.72 -3.52
N SER A 14 33.24 -48.69 -4.68
CA SER A 14 33.34 -47.45 -5.49
C SER A 14 32.01 -47.01 -6.07
N VAL A 15 31.13 -47.92 -6.48
CA VAL A 15 29.78 -47.64 -6.96
C VAL A 15 28.89 -47.11 -5.83
N ILE A 16 29.00 -47.65 -4.61
CA ILE A 16 28.26 -47.18 -3.43
C ILE A 16 28.72 -45.79 -3.01
N LEU A 17 30.01 -45.47 -3.09
CA LEU A 17 30.57 -44.16 -2.79
C LEU A 17 30.13 -43.08 -3.82
N GLN A 18 29.95 -43.48 -5.09
CA GLN A 18 29.44 -42.56 -6.13
C GLN A 18 27.94 -42.27 -6.01
N SER A 19 27.16 -43.20 -5.46
CA SER A 19 25.70 -43.00 -5.30
C SER A 19 25.32 -42.04 -4.17
N GLN A 20 26.21 -41.68 -3.27
CA GLN A 20 25.94 -40.75 -2.17
C GLN A 20 25.95 -39.25 -2.57
N ASN A 21 26.44 -38.91 -3.76
CA ASN A 21 26.52 -37.52 -4.21
C ASN A 21 25.29 -37.00 -5.01
N LEU A 22 24.23 -37.79 -5.12
CA LEU A 22 23.08 -37.42 -6.01
C LEU A 22 21.90 -36.75 -5.32
N HIS A 23 22.02 -36.37 -4.06
CA HIS A 23 20.96 -35.58 -3.41
C HIS A 23 21.46 -34.18 -3.05
N ALA A 24 21.99 -33.45 -4.04
CA ALA A 24 22.03 -31.99 -3.92
C ALA A 24 20.58 -31.53 -3.93
N SER A 25 20.05 -31.25 -2.77
CA SER A 25 18.71 -30.64 -2.65
C SER A 25 18.64 -29.42 -3.54
N GLU A 26 17.81 -29.49 -4.58
CA GLU A 26 17.65 -28.40 -5.54
C GLU A 26 17.23 -27.14 -4.78
N LYS A 27 18.07 -26.10 -4.85
CA LYS A 27 17.79 -24.84 -4.14
C LYS A 27 16.68 -24.09 -4.83
N ILE A 28 15.72 -23.63 -4.07
CA ILE A 28 14.67 -22.72 -4.53
C ILE A 28 15.30 -21.34 -4.70
N LYS A 29 15.59 -20.96 -5.93
CA LYS A 29 16.16 -19.66 -6.28
C LYS A 29 15.06 -18.60 -6.38
N ILE A 30 15.20 -17.53 -5.61
CA ILE A 30 14.30 -16.35 -5.66
C ILE A 30 15.15 -15.14 -6.01
N GLY A 31 14.77 -14.42 -7.06
CA GLY A 31 15.42 -13.17 -7.42
C GLY A 31 14.96 -12.04 -6.49
N LEU A 32 15.84 -11.10 -6.22
CA LEU A 32 15.50 -9.86 -5.51
C LEU A 32 16.05 -8.68 -6.33
N ILE A 33 15.15 -7.93 -6.99
CA ILE A 33 15.53 -6.79 -7.82
C ILE A 33 15.15 -5.48 -7.12
N VAL A 34 16.16 -4.73 -6.70
CA VAL A 34 16.01 -3.50 -5.92
C VAL A 34 17.09 -2.48 -6.33
N PRO A 35 16.88 -1.18 -6.11
CA PRO A 35 17.93 -0.18 -6.38
C PRO A 35 19.04 -0.32 -5.32
N LEU A 36 20.21 -0.79 -5.71
CA LEU A 36 21.39 -0.91 -4.84
C LEU A 36 22.41 0.20 -5.05
N SER A 37 22.23 0.98 -6.11
CA SER A 37 23.05 2.15 -6.44
C SER A 37 22.18 3.36 -6.80
N GLY A 38 22.78 4.56 -6.83
CA GLY A 38 22.09 5.80 -7.13
C GLY A 38 21.31 6.39 -5.96
N GLU A 39 20.44 7.35 -6.24
CA GLU A 39 19.69 8.14 -5.26
C GLU A 39 18.82 7.31 -4.33
N ASN A 40 18.26 6.20 -4.83
CA ASN A 40 17.34 5.34 -4.07
C ASN A 40 18.04 4.12 -3.42
N SER A 41 19.36 4.06 -3.39
CA SER A 41 20.14 2.94 -2.85
C SER A 41 19.79 2.60 -1.40
N LEU A 42 19.51 3.60 -0.57
CA LEU A 42 19.10 3.41 0.83
C LEU A 42 17.81 2.56 0.97
N ILE A 43 16.88 2.68 0.01
CA ILE A 43 15.65 1.86 -0.01
C ILE A 43 16.03 0.40 -0.27
N GLY A 44 16.87 0.16 -1.26
CA GLY A 44 17.36 -1.17 -1.62
C GLY A 44 18.10 -1.86 -0.47
N GLU A 45 18.99 -1.13 0.21
CA GLU A 45 19.70 -1.62 1.39
C GLU A 45 18.76 -2.05 2.53
N LYS A 46 17.74 -1.24 2.82
CA LYS A 46 16.72 -1.57 3.83
C LYS A 46 15.93 -2.81 3.45
N ILE A 47 15.58 -2.98 2.18
CA ILE A 47 14.88 -4.16 1.68
C ILE A 47 15.77 -5.40 1.80
N ILE A 48 17.06 -5.33 1.42
CA ILE A 48 18.00 -6.44 1.60
C ILE A 48 18.11 -6.83 3.07
N LYS A 49 18.24 -5.85 3.97
CA LYS A 49 18.30 -6.12 5.41
C LYS A 49 17.05 -6.84 5.90
N SER A 50 15.88 -6.38 5.48
CA SER A 50 14.60 -7.01 5.83
C SER A 50 14.49 -8.44 5.27
N MET A 51 14.95 -8.64 4.03
CA MET A 51 14.95 -9.95 3.40
C MET A 51 15.88 -10.93 4.13
N ARG A 52 17.08 -10.50 4.52
CA ARG A 52 17.98 -11.32 5.34
C ARG A 52 17.35 -11.73 6.67
N MET A 53 16.65 -10.79 7.33
CA MET A 53 15.93 -11.11 8.57
C MET A 53 14.82 -12.14 8.35
N ALA A 54 14.08 -12.03 7.24
CA ALA A 54 13.02 -12.97 6.89
C ALA A 54 13.58 -14.37 6.61
N ILE A 55 14.66 -14.49 5.83
CA ILE A 55 15.32 -15.76 5.53
C ILE A 55 15.87 -16.40 6.79
N ASN A 56 16.54 -15.64 7.66
CA ASN A 56 17.02 -16.15 8.94
C ASN A 56 15.87 -16.69 9.82
N LYS A 57 14.70 -16.05 9.76
CA LYS A 57 13.52 -16.53 10.50
C LYS A 57 12.91 -17.79 9.90
N ILE A 58 12.92 -17.92 8.57
CA ILE A 58 12.47 -19.12 7.85
C ILE A 58 13.38 -20.30 8.16
N ASN A 59 14.69 -20.05 8.26
CA ASN A 59 15.73 -21.04 8.58
C ASN A 59 15.69 -22.29 7.68
N ASP A 60 15.46 -22.09 6.37
CA ASP A 60 15.47 -23.15 5.36
C ASP A 60 16.65 -22.92 4.40
N GLU A 61 17.63 -23.81 4.47
CA GLU A 61 18.84 -23.77 3.64
C GLU A 61 18.57 -23.99 2.15
N LYS A 62 17.39 -24.48 1.80
CA LYS A 62 16.95 -24.66 0.40
C LYS A 62 16.62 -23.35 -0.28
N VAL A 63 16.27 -22.31 0.46
CA VAL A 63 15.90 -21.00 -0.11
C VAL A 63 17.15 -20.15 -0.34
N GLN A 64 17.37 -19.76 -1.57
CA GLN A 64 18.46 -18.87 -1.97
C GLN A 64 17.92 -17.58 -2.58
N ILE A 65 18.27 -16.43 -1.98
CA ILE A 65 17.96 -15.11 -2.54
C ILE A 65 19.12 -14.60 -3.37
N ILE A 66 18.82 -14.17 -4.60
CA ILE A 66 19.81 -13.62 -5.55
C ILE A 66 19.51 -12.14 -5.77
N PRO A 67 20.23 -11.23 -5.11
CA PRO A 67 20.00 -9.79 -5.27
C PRO A 67 20.61 -9.26 -6.57
N LYS A 68 19.91 -8.34 -7.22
CA LYS A 68 20.34 -7.62 -8.43
C LYS A 68 19.97 -6.14 -8.33
N ASP A 69 20.83 -5.29 -8.88
CA ASP A 69 20.66 -3.84 -8.87
C ASP A 69 19.83 -3.36 -10.06
N THR A 70 18.71 -2.69 -9.80
CA THR A 70 17.87 -2.07 -10.84
C THR A 70 18.22 -0.62 -11.12
N LYS A 71 19.07 0.01 -10.32
CA LYS A 71 19.41 1.44 -10.38
C LYS A 71 18.19 2.38 -10.48
N SER A 72 17.01 1.91 -10.02
CA SER A 72 15.72 2.59 -10.21
C SER A 72 15.33 2.80 -11.69
N ASN A 73 15.88 2.02 -12.60
CA ASN A 73 15.70 2.17 -14.04
C ASN A 73 14.92 0.98 -14.62
N PRO A 74 13.89 1.19 -15.46
CA PRO A 74 13.09 0.10 -16.03
C PRO A 74 13.89 -0.81 -16.99
N ILE A 75 14.85 -0.27 -17.72
CA ILE A 75 15.69 -1.06 -18.64
C ILE A 75 16.65 -1.96 -17.86
N ASP A 76 17.28 -1.43 -16.80
CA ASP A 76 18.14 -2.22 -15.92
C ASP A 76 17.31 -3.29 -15.19
N ALA A 77 16.09 -2.96 -14.76
CA ALA A 77 15.17 -3.94 -14.13
C ALA A 77 14.87 -5.11 -15.07
N LEU A 78 14.52 -4.85 -16.33
CA LEU A 78 14.31 -5.88 -17.35
C LEU A 78 15.58 -6.69 -17.59
N LYS A 79 16.73 -6.02 -17.76
CA LYS A 79 18.01 -6.68 -18.00
C LYS A 79 18.36 -7.67 -16.89
N VAL A 80 18.32 -7.26 -15.63
CA VAL A 80 18.67 -8.13 -14.50
C VAL A 80 17.63 -9.22 -14.27
N SER A 81 16.37 -8.99 -14.63
CA SER A 81 15.32 -10.00 -14.61
C SER A 81 15.57 -11.10 -15.65
N ASN A 82 16.02 -10.73 -16.86
CA ASN A 82 16.44 -11.68 -17.90
C ASN A 82 17.65 -12.51 -17.49
N GLU A 83 18.62 -11.92 -16.79
CA GLU A 83 19.76 -12.65 -16.24
C GLU A 83 19.28 -13.73 -15.24
N LEU A 84 18.42 -13.33 -14.28
CA LEU A 84 17.84 -14.23 -13.30
C LEU A 84 16.99 -15.34 -13.96
N TYR A 85 16.23 -15.00 -15.00
CA TYR A 85 15.45 -16.00 -15.75
C TYR A 85 16.34 -17.07 -16.40
N LYS A 86 17.46 -16.66 -17.01
CA LYS A 86 18.45 -17.58 -17.60
C LYS A 86 19.09 -18.47 -16.55
N ASP A 87 19.25 -17.98 -15.31
CA ASP A 87 19.76 -18.74 -14.16
C ASP A 87 18.71 -19.68 -13.54
N GLY A 88 17.53 -19.81 -14.16
CA GLY A 88 16.45 -20.70 -13.74
C GLY A 88 15.50 -20.09 -12.68
N VAL A 89 15.62 -18.79 -12.37
CA VAL A 89 14.69 -18.11 -11.45
C VAL A 89 13.33 -17.91 -12.11
N ARG A 90 12.26 -18.21 -11.37
CA ARG A 90 10.88 -18.03 -11.83
C ARG A 90 10.04 -17.15 -10.90
N ILE A 91 10.56 -16.84 -9.71
CA ILE A 91 9.93 -15.92 -8.75
C ILE A 91 10.93 -14.82 -8.47
N ILE A 92 10.52 -13.57 -8.70
CA ILE A 92 11.34 -12.38 -8.46
C ILE A 92 10.60 -11.43 -7.53
N ILE A 93 11.23 -11.07 -6.43
CA ILE A 93 10.74 -10.05 -5.50
C ILE A 93 11.29 -8.69 -5.94
N GLY A 94 10.41 -7.73 -6.14
CA GLY A 94 10.67 -6.45 -6.79
C GLY A 94 10.01 -6.36 -8.16
N PRO A 95 10.21 -5.27 -8.88
CA PRO A 95 10.94 -4.06 -8.50
C PRO A 95 10.22 -3.22 -7.44
N VAL A 96 10.90 -2.14 -7.00
CA VAL A 96 10.35 -1.23 -5.98
C VAL A 96 9.39 -0.22 -6.60
N PHE A 97 9.78 0.36 -7.72
CA PHE A 97 9.04 1.45 -8.36
C PHE A 97 8.18 0.93 -9.51
N ASN A 98 6.99 1.52 -9.64
CA ASN A 98 6.04 1.17 -10.70
C ASN A 98 6.62 1.34 -12.11
N GLU A 99 7.40 2.40 -12.35
CA GLU A 99 8.03 2.62 -13.65
C GLU A 99 8.93 1.44 -14.07
N SER A 100 9.54 0.76 -13.11
CA SER A 100 10.39 -0.41 -13.36
C SER A 100 9.60 -1.69 -13.68
N THR A 101 8.26 -1.67 -13.64
CA THR A 101 7.44 -2.83 -14.04
C THR A 101 7.08 -2.83 -15.52
N LYS A 102 7.28 -1.72 -16.25
CA LYS A 102 6.74 -1.47 -17.60
C LYS A 102 7.05 -2.53 -18.66
N TYR A 103 8.20 -3.18 -18.56
CA TYR A 103 8.68 -4.11 -19.59
C TYR A 103 8.78 -5.55 -19.07
N LEU A 104 8.21 -5.84 -17.91
CA LEU A 104 8.35 -7.16 -17.28
C LEU A 104 7.37 -8.19 -17.84
N ASP A 105 6.38 -7.76 -18.63
CA ASP A 105 5.48 -8.63 -19.38
C ASP A 105 6.17 -9.47 -20.45
N ASP A 106 7.34 -9.05 -20.94
CA ASP A 106 8.19 -9.85 -21.83
C ASP A 106 8.65 -11.19 -21.20
N LEU A 107 8.57 -11.31 -19.88
CA LEU A 107 8.98 -12.49 -19.11
C LEU A 107 7.76 -13.24 -18.56
N GLU A 108 6.88 -13.75 -19.43
CA GLU A 108 5.59 -14.37 -19.07
C GLU A 108 5.71 -15.51 -18.05
N ASP A 109 6.80 -16.28 -18.08
CA ASP A 109 7.05 -17.42 -17.17
C ASP A 109 7.62 -17.00 -15.79
N VAL A 110 7.81 -15.70 -15.56
CA VAL A 110 8.32 -15.16 -14.29
C VAL A 110 7.21 -14.46 -13.53
N THR A 111 7.01 -14.82 -12.28
CA THR A 111 6.12 -14.10 -11.38
C THR A 111 6.90 -13.05 -10.60
N PHE A 112 6.51 -11.80 -10.75
CA PHE A 112 7.08 -10.68 -10.01
C PHE A 112 6.19 -10.32 -8.81
N ILE A 113 6.79 -10.22 -7.63
CA ILE A 113 6.14 -9.70 -6.42
C ILE A 113 6.70 -8.30 -6.18
N SER A 114 6.09 -7.31 -6.82
CA SER A 114 6.56 -5.93 -6.80
C SER A 114 6.15 -5.19 -5.52
N PHE A 115 7.01 -4.32 -5.02
CA PHE A 115 6.71 -3.41 -3.90
C PHE A 115 5.85 -2.21 -4.32
N THR A 116 5.49 -2.09 -5.60
CA THR A 116 4.61 -1.02 -6.06
C THR A 116 3.26 -1.06 -5.33
N ASN A 117 2.69 0.12 -5.11
CA ASN A 117 1.34 0.29 -4.59
C ASN A 117 0.29 0.47 -5.69
N LYS A 118 0.70 0.60 -6.97
CA LYS A 118 -0.22 0.69 -8.11
C LYS A 118 -0.85 -0.66 -8.43
N LEU A 119 -2.13 -0.62 -8.80
CA LEU A 119 -2.94 -1.80 -9.19
C LEU A 119 -3.43 -1.71 -10.64
N ILE A 120 -3.33 -0.52 -11.24
CA ILE A 120 -3.82 -0.24 -12.60
C ILE A 120 -2.62 -0.29 -13.54
N ASP A 121 -2.82 -0.88 -14.72
CA ASP A 121 -1.83 -0.98 -15.80
C ASP A 121 -0.54 -1.74 -15.43
N ASN A 122 -0.61 -2.66 -14.46
CA ASN A 122 0.49 -3.58 -14.20
C ASN A 122 0.49 -4.74 -15.21
N PRO A 123 1.65 -5.23 -15.63
CA PRO A 123 1.77 -6.49 -16.37
C PRO A 123 1.08 -7.64 -15.64
N LYS A 124 0.53 -8.61 -16.39
CA LYS A 124 -0.26 -9.74 -15.82
C LYS A 124 0.55 -10.61 -14.86
N ASN A 125 1.85 -10.72 -15.08
CA ASN A 125 2.80 -11.48 -14.27
C ASN A 125 3.37 -10.70 -13.08
N VAL A 126 2.89 -9.45 -12.83
CA VAL A 126 3.30 -8.59 -11.73
C VAL A 126 2.21 -8.51 -10.66
N ILE A 127 2.50 -9.03 -9.48
CA ILE A 127 1.65 -8.95 -8.29
C ILE A 127 2.10 -7.74 -7.45
N SER A 128 1.21 -6.77 -7.27
CA SER A 128 1.47 -5.64 -6.38
C SER A 128 1.34 -6.06 -4.92
N ALA A 129 2.44 -6.05 -4.18
CA ALA A 129 2.51 -6.37 -2.75
C ALA A 129 2.63 -5.13 -1.84
N GLY A 130 2.72 -3.94 -2.43
CA GLY A 130 2.72 -2.68 -1.67
C GLY A 130 1.37 -2.36 -1.03
N VAL A 131 1.40 -1.44 -0.07
CA VAL A 131 0.17 -0.92 0.55
C VAL A 131 -0.56 -0.05 -0.47
N ASN A 132 -1.58 -0.60 -1.08
CA ASN A 132 -2.36 0.03 -2.14
C ASN A 132 -3.69 0.62 -1.62
N ALA A 133 -4.37 1.39 -2.46
CA ALA A 133 -5.63 2.04 -2.12
C ALA A 133 -6.71 1.04 -1.63
N ILE A 134 -6.80 -0.15 -2.23
CA ILE A 134 -7.78 -1.18 -1.81
C ILE A 134 -7.52 -1.62 -0.36
N SER A 135 -6.26 -1.93 -0.01
CA SER A 135 -5.91 -2.38 1.34
C SER A 135 -6.14 -1.28 2.38
N GLN A 136 -5.87 -0.03 2.03
CA GLN A 136 -6.14 1.13 2.88
C GLN A 136 -7.65 1.30 3.10
N VAL A 137 -8.45 1.33 2.03
CA VAL A 137 -9.92 1.48 2.14
C VAL A 137 -10.55 0.28 2.86
N GLN A 138 -10.03 -0.94 2.69
CA GLN A 138 -10.48 -2.10 3.48
C GLN A 138 -10.20 -1.92 4.99
N THR A 139 -9.07 -1.34 5.34
CA THR A 139 -8.72 -1.05 6.73
C THR A 139 -9.67 0.00 7.32
N ILE A 140 -9.94 1.07 6.58
CA ILE A 140 -10.92 2.10 6.95
C ILE A 140 -12.32 1.48 7.10
N LYS A 141 -12.74 0.62 6.17
CA LYS A 141 -14.02 -0.09 6.25
C LYS A 141 -14.13 -0.93 7.53
N LYS A 142 -13.06 -1.63 7.92
CA LYS A 142 -13.01 -2.38 9.18
C LYS A 142 -13.11 -1.45 10.40
N PHE A 143 -12.40 -0.33 10.38
CA PHE A 143 -12.46 0.69 11.42
C PHE A 143 -13.87 1.26 11.57
N ASN A 144 -14.50 1.71 10.48
CA ASN A 144 -15.84 2.26 10.47
C ASN A 144 -16.85 1.28 11.05
N ARG A 145 -16.77 0.00 10.66
CA ARG A 145 -17.66 -1.05 11.19
C ARG A 145 -17.47 -1.26 12.68
N ARG A 146 -16.24 -1.27 13.19
CA ARG A 146 -15.95 -1.44 14.62
C ARG A 146 -16.46 -0.28 15.47
N ASN A 147 -16.50 0.92 14.91
CA ASN A 147 -16.93 2.14 15.59
C ASN A 147 -18.38 2.55 15.25
N ASN A 148 -19.14 1.70 14.55
CA ASN A 148 -20.53 1.96 14.13
C ASN A 148 -20.68 3.24 13.28
N LEU A 149 -19.66 3.61 12.50
CA LEU A 149 -19.68 4.76 11.60
C LEU A 149 -20.32 4.34 10.26
N SER A 150 -21.46 4.94 9.93
CA SER A 150 -22.25 4.55 8.76
C SER A 150 -22.48 5.68 7.77
N LYS A 151 -22.18 6.91 8.17
CA LYS A 151 -22.40 8.13 7.37
C LYS A 151 -21.07 8.83 7.07
N SER A 152 -20.07 8.05 6.63
CA SER A 152 -18.77 8.59 6.25
C SER A 152 -18.86 9.43 4.99
N ILE A 153 -18.17 10.55 4.95
CA ILE A 153 -17.87 11.29 3.73
C ILE A 153 -16.45 10.96 3.31
N ILE A 154 -16.26 10.70 2.02
CA ILE A 154 -14.94 10.44 1.45
C ILE A 154 -14.52 11.65 0.62
N LEU A 155 -13.46 12.32 1.02
CA LEU A 155 -12.89 13.47 0.33
C LEU A 155 -11.78 12.99 -0.60
N ILE A 156 -11.91 13.26 -1.90
CA ILE A 156 -10.94 12.89 -2.93
C ILE A 156 -10.47 14.13 -3.65
N PRO A 157 -9.17 14.44 -3.69
CA PRO A 157 -8.67 15.57 -4.46
C PRO A 157 -8.79 15.32 -5.96
N ARG A 158 -8.92 16.38 -6.76
CA ARG A 158 -8.84 16.33 -8.22
C ARG A 158 -7.38 16.14 -8.66
N ALA A 159 -6.82 14.95 -8.38
CA ALA A 159 -5.43 14.58 -8.63
C ALA A 159 -5.33 13.32 -9.50
N GLN A 160 -4.13 13.00 -9.98
CA GLN A 160 -3.89 11.86 -10.89
C GLN A 160 -4.34 10.51 -10.30
N PHE A 161 -4.19 10.29 -9.00
CA PHE A 161 -4.56 9.04 -8.32
C PHE A 161 -6.05 8.91 -7.98
N LYS A 162 -6.90 9.89 -8.39
CA LYS A 162 -8.35 9.86 -8.17
C LYS A 162 -8.98 8.53 -8.59
N LYS A 163 -8.65 8.03 -9.79
CA LYS A 163 -9.20 6.78 -10.33
C LYS A 163 -8.89 5.57 -9.45
N GLU A 164 -7.67 5.50 -8.88
CA GLU A 164 -7.27 4.42 -7.98
C GLU A 164 -8.11 4.38 -6.71
N ILE A 165 -8.43 5.55 -6.14
CA ILE A 165 -9.28 5.64 -4.95
C ILE A 165 -10.73 5.26 -5.29
N GLU A 166 -11.27 5.74 -6.40
CA GLU A 166 -12.62 5.38 -6.87
C GLU A 166 -12.76 3.87 -7.08
N GLU A 167 -11.76 3.25 -7.71
CA GLU A 167 -11.73 1.80 -7.90
C GLU A 167 -11.64 1.04 -6.56
N ALA A 168 -10.84 1.54 -5.62
CA ALA A 168 -10.74 0.95 -4.29
C ALA A 168 -12.07 1.04 -3.52
N ILE A 169 -12.78 2.16 -3.60
CA ILE A 169 -14.13 2.33 -3.03
C ILE A 169 -15.09 1.31 -3.63
N ASN A 170 -15.12 1.19 -4.96
CA ASN A 170 -15.99 0.27 -5.67
C ASN A 170 -15.70 -1.20 -5.35
N LYS A 171 -14.42 -1.61 -5.38
CA LYS A 171 -13.99 -2.99 -5.07
C LYS A 171 -14.26 -3.37 -3.62
N THR A 172 -14.06 -2.45 -2.69
CA THR A 172 -14.24 -2.73 -1.26
C THR A 172 -15.70 -2.62 -0.82
N LYS A 173 -16.56 -1.95 -1.58
CA LYS A 173 -17.96 -1.66 -1.21
C LYS A 173 -18.05 -1.06 0.20
N ILE A 174 -17.18 -0.09 0.50
CA ILE A 174 -17.24 0.63 1.78
C ILE A 174 -18.53 1.45 1.86
N LYS A 175 -19.24 1.33 2.99
CA LYS A 175 -20.42 2.17 3.21
C LYS A 175 -20.00 3.61 3.43
N HIS A 176 -20.54 4.50 2.66
CA HIS A 176 -20.33 5.94 2.75
C HIS A 176 -21.62 6.66 2.41
N LYS A 177 -21.75 7.88 2.87
CA LYS A 177 -22.88 8.75 2.55
C LYS A 177 -22.67 9.43 1.20
N GLU A 178 -21.47 9.95 0.99
CA GLU A 178 -21.13 10.75 -0.18
C GLU A 178 -19.62 10.68 -0.46
N VAL A 179 -19.25 10.75 -1.74
CA VAL A 179 -17.89 11.01 -2.19
C VAL A 179 -17.84 12.46 -2.67
N PHE A 180 -16.97 13.23 -2.08
CA PHE A 180 -16.81 14.65 -2.39
C PHE A 180 -15.46 14.92 -3.02
N TYR A 181 -15.47 15.58 -4.17
CA TYR A 181 -14.25 15.91 -4.92
C TYR A 181 -13.84 17.35 -4.65
N TYR A 182 -12.63 17.55 -4.15
CA TYR A 182 -12.16 18.87 -3.80
C TYR A 182 -10.94 19.32 -4.62
N ASP A 183 -10.76 20.63 -4.68
CA ASP A 183 -9.60 21.30 -5.26
C ASP A 183 -8.57 21.58 -4.15
N ARG A 184 -7.29 21.33 -4.42
CA ARG A 184 -6.20 21.56 -3.44
C ARG A 184 -5.85 23.04 -3.25
N GLU A 185 -6.38 23.94 -4.09
CA GLU A 185 -6.18 25.38 -3.91
C GLU A 185 -6.88 25.85 -2.62
N PRO A 186 -6.15 26.46 -1.64
CA PRO A 186 -6.68 26.72 -0.30
C PRO A 186 -7.97 27.52 -0.26
N THR A 187 -8.10 28.56 -1.12
CA THR A 187 -9.31 29.39 -1.17
C THR A 187 -10.53 28.61 -1.66
N LYS A 188 -10.36 27.77 -2.69
CA LYS A 188 -11.41 26.91 -3.20
C LYS A 188 -11.75 25.80 -2.21
N LEU A 189 -10.73 25.18 -1.60
CA LEU A 189 -10.90 24.15 -0.61
C LEU A 189 -11.74 24.63 0.58
N THR A 190 -11.39 25.78 1.17
CA THR A 190 -12.15 26.37 2.28
C THR A 190 -13.63 26.53 1.91
N LYS A 191 -13.92 27.15 0.77
CA LYS A 191 -15.29 27.31 0.30
C LYS A 191 -16.03 26.00 0.12
N GLN A 192 -15.39 25.00 -0.48
CA GLN A 192 -15.97 23.67 -0.70
C GLN A 192 -16.25 22.92 0.61
N ILE A 193 -15.38 23.03 1.62
CA ILE A 193 -15.61 22.44 2.94
C ILE A 193 -16.72 23.19 3.69
N GLU A 194 -16.80 24.51 3.59
CA GLU A 194 -17.92 25.28 4.14
C GLU A 194 -19.27 24.86 3.54
N GLU A 195 -19.33 24.67 2.23
CA GLU A 195 -20.52 24.18 1.51
C GLU A 195 -20.91 22.77 1.98
N LEU A 196 -19.96 21.84 2.01
CA LEU A 196 -20.15 20.45 2.45
C LEU A 196 -20.68 20.36 3.88
N THR A 197 -20.13 21.17 4.77
CA THR A 197 -20.50 21.20 6.19
C THR A 197 -21.69 22.09 6.47
N LYS A 198 -22.22 22.81 5.47
CA LYS A 198 -23.26 23.84 5.62
C LYS A 198 -22.88 24.89 6.67
N TYR A 199 -21.60 25.26 6.71
CA TYR A 199 -21.04 26.14 7.73
C TYR A 199 -21.79 27.45 7.87
N GLN A 200 -22.05 28.15 6.76
CA GLN A 200 -22.73 29.46 6.77
C GLN A 200 -24.17 29.35 7.30
N ILE A 201 -24.90 28.29 6.93
CA ILE A 201 -26.25 28.03 7.46
C ILE A 201 -26.19 27.81 8.97
N ARG A 202 -25.27 26.96 9.45
CA ARG A 202 -25.12 26.68 10.88
C ARG A 202 -24.65 27.90 11.68
N LYS A 203 -23.84 28.77 11.08
CA LYS A 203 -23.41 30.04 11.67
C LYS A 203 -24.59 31.02 11.79
N ASN A 204 -25.42 31.12 10.76
CA ASN A 204 -26.63 31.92 10.81
C ASN A 204 -27.63 31.38 11.84
N ASN A 205 -27.82 30.06 11.92
CA ASN A 205 -28.67 29.44 12.94
C ASN A 205 -28.22 29.82 14.36
N LEU A 206 -26.91 29.88 14.63
CA LEU A 206 -26.39 30.34 15.93
C LEU A 206 -26.74 31.80 16.19
N LYS A 207 -26.54 32.65 15.18
CA LYS A 207 -26.87 34.10 15.29
C LYS A 207 -28.36 34.30 15.56
N PHE A 208 -29.24 33.65 14.80
CA PHE A 208 -30.68 33.75 15.00
C PHE A 208 -31.12 33.22 16.37
N GLU A 209 -30.57 32.12 16.84
CA GLU A 209 -30.90 31.57 18.17
C GLU A 209 -30.47 32.50 19.29
N ILE A 210 -29.30 33.12 19.21
CA ILE A 210 -28.87 34.16 20.16
C ILE A 210 -29.83 35.34 20.16
N GLN A 211 -30.15 35.88 19.00
CA GLN A 211 -31.10 37.00 18.87
C GLN A 211 -32.50 36.66 19.41
N ARG A 212 -32.99 35.44 19.10
CA ARG A 212 -34.27 34.96 19.63
C ARG A 212 -34.28 34.90 21.16
N LEU A 213 -33.19 34.41 21.77
CA LEU A 213 -33.07 34.31 23.22
C LEU A 213 -32.92 35.70 23.90
N GLU A 214 -32.27 36.66 23.23
CA GLU A 214 -32.12 38.03 23.72
C GLU A 214 -33.49 38.75 23.82
N GLY A 215 -34.46 38.41 22.96
CA GLY A 215 -35.82 38.94 23.01
C GLY A 215 -36.75 38.25 24.01
N LEU A 216 -36.33 37.15 24.68
CA LEU A 216 -37.16 36.40 25.62
C LEU A 216 -36.76 36.69 27.07
N SER A 217 -37.72 36.51 28.00
CA SER A 217 -37.46 36.60 29.45
C SER A 217 -37.66 35.22 30.07
N PHE A 218 -36.56 34.59 30.59
CA PHE A 218 -36.61 33.29 31.25
C PHE A 218 -35.43 33.11 32.22
N LYS A 219 -35.55 32.17 33.14
CA LYS A 219 -34.51 31.87 34.12
C LYS A 219 -33.22 31.34 33.43
N ASN A 220 -32.08 31.84 33.85
CA ASN A 220 -30.74 31.48 33.30
C ASN A 220 -30.49 31.90 31.83
N LYS A 221 -31.19 32.90 31.32
CA LYS A 221 -31.03 33.45 29.97
C LYS A 221 -29.59 33.80 29.65
N ASP A 222 -28.95 34.60 30.48
CA ASP A 222 -27.58 35.11 30.26
C ASP A 222 -26.54 33.98 30.20
N LYS A 223 -26.70 32.97 31.08
CA LYS A 223 -25.83 31.78 31.05
C LYS A 223 -26.00 31.00 29.75
N LYS A 224 -27.23 30.86 29.24
CA LYS A 224 -27.49 30.14 27.99
C LYS A 224 -26.91 30.89 26.78
N ILE A 225 -27.10 32.22 26.72
CA ILE A 225 -26.53 33.08 25.68
C ILE A 225 -25.01 33.03 25.72
N LEU A 226 -24.39 33.12 26.91
CA LEU A 226 -22.94 33.03 27.06
C LEU A 226 -22.37 31.70 26.54
N ASN A 227 -23.08 30.59 26.81
CA ASN A 227 -22.70 29.28 26.30
C ASN A 227 -22.84 29.16 24.78
N LEU A 228 -23.84 29.80 24.18
CA LEU A 228 -23.98 29.87 22.72
C LEU A 228 -22.89 30.72 22.07
N LYS A 229 -22.55 31.87 22.69
CA LYS A 229 -21.48 32.78 22.20
C LYS A 229 -20.09 32.13 22.21
N LYS A 230 -19.90 31.04 22.96
CA LYS A 230 -18.67 30.23 22.92
C LYS A 230 -18.61 29.24 21.75
N ARG A 231 -19.69 29.05 21.02
CA ARG A 231 -19.78 28.16 19.86
C ARG A 231 -19.50 28.94 18.59
N ASP A 232 -18.98 28.28 17.59
CA ASP A 232 -18.79 28.83 16.26
C ASP A 232 -20.04 28.65 15.37
N THR A 233 -20.77 27.55 15.56
CA THR A 233 -21.97 27.22 14.79
C THR A 233 -23.03 26.52 15.66
N LEU A 234 -24.29 26.52 15.17
CA LEU A 234 -25.39 25.77 15.77
C LEU A 234 -26.02 24.81 14.77
N GLY A 235 -26.22 23.58 15.20
CA GLY A 235 -26.73 22.46 14.39
C GLY A 235 -25.68 21.38 14.14
N ASN A 236 -26.16 20.21 13.77
CA ASN A 236 -25.31 19.05 13.54
C ASN A 236 -24.89 18.98 12.08
N ILE A 237 -23.67 18.48 11.85
CA ILE A 237 -23.26 18.00 10.54
C ILE A 237 -23.95 16.65 10.27
N ASN A 238 -24.27 16.38 9.00
CA ASN A 238 -25.04 15.21 8.63
C ASN A 238 -24.14 14.02 8.23
N PHE A 239 -23.00 13.86 8.91
CA PHE A 239 -22.09 12.72 8.77
C PHE A 239 -21.39 12.47 10.12
N ASP A 240 -20.88 11.25 10.29
CA ASP A 240 -20.27 10.77 11.53
C ASP A 240 -18.75 10.62 11.42
N SER A 241 -18.23 10.61 10.19
CA SER A 241 -16.80 10.46 9.93
C SER A 241 -16.40 11.06 8.59
N VAL A 242 -15.13 11.39 8.48
CA VAL A 242 -14.50 11.89 7.25
C VAL A 242 -13.30 11.01 6.92
N VAL A 243 -13.21 10.57 5.68
CA VAL A 243 -12.07 9.88 5.11
C VAL A 243 -11.43 10.81 4.09
N ILE A 244 -10.18 11.19 4.30
CA ILE A 244 -9.46 12.09 3.39
C ILE A 244 -8.43 11.27 2.63
N ALA A 245 -8.57 11.20 1.31
CA ALA A 245 -7.66 10.48 0.42
C ALA A 245 -6.60 11.43 -0.14
N ASP A 246 -5.72 11.95 0.73
CA ASP A 246 -4.63 12.83 0.34
C ASP A 246 -3.36 12.51 1.16
N PHE A 247 -2.27 13.20 0.93
CA PHE A 247 -0.99 12.97 1.58
C PHE A 247 -0.18 14.27 1.74
N ASP A 248 0.85 14.21 2.58
CA ASP A 248 1.81 15.28 2.85
C ASP A 248 1.15 16.60 3.30
N GLU A 249 1.67 17.71 2.82
CA GLU A 249 1.16 19.05 3.16
C GLU A 249 -0.28 19.29 2.70
N ASN A 250 -0.70 18.63 1.60
CA ASN A 250 -2.09 18.74 1.13
C ASN A 250 -3.08 18.16 2.14
N LEU A 251 -2.72 17.05 2.80
CA LEU A 251 -3.57 16.45 3.84
C LEU A 251 -3.71 17.39 5.06
N LYS A 252 -2.67 18.16 5.38
CA LYS A 252 -2.71 19.13 6.48
C LYS A 252 -3.60 20.33 6.18
N SER A 253 -3.84 20.62 4.90
CA SER A 253 -4.64 21.76 4.45
C SER A 253 -6.14 21.50 4.49
N VAL A 254 -6.56 20.23 4.53
CA VAL A 254 -7.97 19.80 4.60
C VAL A 254 -8.44 19.67 6.03
#